data_da906a618fb92f8ee01cce8c77355e05
#
_entry.id   da906a618fb92f8ee01cce8c77355e05
#
_cell.length_a   1.000
_cell.length_b   1.000
_cell.length_c   1.000
_cell.angle_alpha   90.00
_cell.angle_beta   90.00
_cell.angle_gamma   90.00
#
_symmetry.space_group_name_H-M   'P 1'
#
loop_
_entity.id
_entity.type
_entity.pdbx_description
1 polymer ?
#
loop_
_entity_poly.entity_id
_entity_poly.type
_entity_poly.pdbx_seq_one_letter_code
_entity_poly.pdbx_strand_id
1 'polypeptide(L)'
;NLSFRATLSDGSALPAWLNFNGATRTFSGTPVNDNVGSLDIKVIATDGSGASVFDTFNLSITNTDDFAVISGETTGIIDEGDIGDNGDTVSGTLLITDVDRNDAPNFANVASAVGDNGFGSFLLTNNRWFYTLDQLVVQDLDQGDEVTDTITFTATDGSTQQVIVTITGTDDASVISGGVSALITEGDIGDVVSAVGTLTISDIDGDDAPTFVNVEDKAGDNGFGKFSLTSGVWTYTLDQTEVQDLDPGDRAIDATTFTATD
;
A
#
# COMPACT_ATOMS: atom_id res chain seq x y z
N ASN A 1 -72.09 -22.58 -9.56
CA ASN A 1 -70.71 -22.54 -9.10
C ASN A 1 -70.08 -21.22 -9.56
N LEU A 2 -69.31 -20.54 -8.69
CA LEU A 2 -68.52 -19.38 -9.01
C LEU A 2 -67.13 -19.81 -9.41
N SER A 3 -66.57 -19.24 -10.49
CA SER A 3 -65.17 -19.30 -10.85
C SER A 3 -64.51 -17.96 -10.59
N PHE A 4 -63.22 -17.99 -10.17
CA PHE A 4 -62.46 -16.79 -9.82
C PHE A 4 -61.23 -16.72 -10.67
N ARG A 5 -60.91 -15.49 -11.15
CA ARG A 5 -59.65 -15.15 -11.82
C ARG A 5 -59.17 -13.80 -11.35
N ALA A 6 -57.89 -13.52 -11.53
CA ALA A 6 -57.32 -12.20 -11.23
C ALA A 6 -56.51 -11.68 -12.44
N THR A 7 -56.52 -10.36 -12.57
CA THR A 7 -55.75 -9.60 -13.59
C THR A 7 -55.26 -8.32 -12.93
N LEU A 8 -54.42 -7.56 -13.61
CA LEU A 8 -54.21 -6.15 -13.22
C LEU A 8 -55.52 -5.33 -13.47
N SER A 9 -55.63 -4.13 -12.90
CA SER A 9 -56.83 -3.30 -12.96
C SER A 9 -57.21 -2.91 -14.39
N ASP A 10 -56.22 -2.81 -15.30
CA ASP A 10 -56.41 -2.55 -16.73
C ASP A 10 -56.81 -3.79 -17.54
N GLY A 11 -56.88 -4.95 -16.93
CA GLY A 11 -57.24 -6.22 -17.55
C GLY A 11 -56.07 -7.05 -18.07
N SER A 12 -54.84 -6.54 -18.01
CA SER A 12 -53.64 -7.30 -18.36
C SER A 12 -53.38 -8.44 -17.37
N ALA A 13 -52.49 -9.40 -17.77
CA ALA A 13 -52.12 -10.53 -16.92
C ALA A 13 -51.34 -10.05 -15.69
N LEU A 14 -51.45 -10.85 -14.60
CA LEU A 14 -50.59 -10.66 -13.44
C LEU A 14 -49.09 -10.81 -13.85
N PRO A 15 -48.15 -10.07 -13.21
CA PRO A 15 -46.75 -10.26 -13.47
C PRO A 15 -46.31 -11.68 -13.13
N ALA A 16 -45.28 -12.20 -13.79
CA ALA A 16 -44.84 -13.59 -13.73
C ALA A 16 -44.50 -14.10 -12.32
N TRP A 17 -44.11 -13.21 -11.43
CA TRP A 17 -43.80 -13.55 -10.03
C TRP A 17 -45.04 -13.70 -9.13
N LEU A 18 -46.22 -13.23 -9.57
CA LEU A 18 -47.47 -13.25 -8.81
C LEU A 18 -48.47 -14.24 -9.42
N ASN A 19 -48.87 -15.25 -8.70
CA ASN A 19 -49.84 -16.26 -9.10
C ASN A 19 -51.13 -16.13 -8.29
N PHE A 20 -52.24 -16.37 -8.95
CA PHE A 20 -53.55 -16.47 -8.32
C PHE A 20 -54.19 -17.86 -8.51
N ASN A 21 -54.46 -18.55 -7.44
CA ASN A 21 -55.21 -19.82 -7.47
C ASN A 21 -56.72 -19.54 -7.28
N GLY A 22 -57.49 -19.65 -8.38
CA GLY A 22 -58.92 -19.38 -8.37
C GLY A 22 -59.73 -20.35 -7.54
N ALA A 23 -59.26 -21.59 -7.33
CA ALA A 23 -59.95 -22.59 -6.52
C ALA A 23 -59.84 -22.35 -5.01
N THR A 24 -58.64 -21.99 -4.56
CA THR A 24 -58.38 -21.62 -3.16
C THR A 24 -58.56 -20.13 -2.87
N ARG A 25 -58.63 -19.32 -3.92
CA ARG A 25 -58.75 -17.85 -3.85
C ARG A 25 -57.56 -17.19 -3.13
N THR A 26 -56.37 -17.73 -3.37
CA THR A 26 -55.11 -17.30 -2.75
C THR A 26 -54.15 -16.74 -3.77
N PHE A 27 -53.49 -15.67 -3.39
CA PHE A 27 -52.31 -15.14 -4.10
C PHE A 27 -51.04 -15.73 -3.49
N SER A 28 -50.06 -16.02 -4.34
CA SER A 28 -48.72 -16.43 -3.93
C SER A 28 -47.69 -15.90 -4.91
N GLY A 29 -46.51 -15.59 -4.42
CA GLY A 29 -45.39 -15.09 -5.26
C GLY A 29 -44.21 -14.69 -4.44
N THR A 30 -43.07 -14.50 -5.11
CA THR A 30 -41.81 -14.00 -4.53
C THR A 30 -41.35 -12.81 -5.34
N PRO A 31 -41.63 -11.58 -4.89
CA PRO A 31 -41.15 -10.40 -5.55
C PRO A 31 -39.63 -10.26 -5.35
N VAL A 32 -38.94 -9.61 -6.27
CA VAL A 32 -37.55 -9.19 -6.19
C VAL A 32 -37.46 -7.67 -6.21
N ASN A 33 -36.27 -7.09 -6.00
CA ASN A 33 -36.06 -5.64 -5.90
C ASN A 33 -36.70 -4.84 -7.06
N ASP A 34 -36.66 -5.38 -8.28
CA ASP A 34 -37.31 -4.77 -9.44
C ASP A 34 -38.85 -4.71 -9.35
N ASN A 35 -39.43 -5.42 -8.42
CA ASN A 35 -40.88 -5.49 -8.23
C ASN A 35 -41.40 -4.57 -7.11
N VAL A 36 -40.51 -3.82 -6.46
CA VAL A 36 -40.85 -2.82 -5.46
C VAL A 36 -41.79 -1.76 -6.05
N GLY A 37 -42.85 -1.46 -5.33
CA GLY A 37 -43.90 -0.52 -5.79
C GLY A 37 -45.30 -1.01 -5.47
N SER A 38 -46.28 -0.65 -6.29
CA SER A 38 -47.64 -1.03 -6.09
C SER A 38 -48.33 -1.49 -7.37
N LEU A 39 -49.21 -2.46 -7.22
CA LEU A 39 -50.03 -3.03 -8.28
C LEU A 39 -51.54 -2.96 -7.89
N ASP A 40 -52.35 -2.45 -8.79
CA ASP A 40 -53.80 -2.53 -8.64
C ASP A 40 -54.31 -3.82 -9.27
N ILE A 41 -54.82 -4.70 -8.42
CA ILE A 41 -55.26 -6.06 -8.79
C ILE A 41 -56.78 -6.09 -8.83
N LYS A 42 -57.33 -6.64 -9.91
CA LYS A 42 -58.75 -6.92 -10.09
C LYS A 42 -59.01 -8.40 -9.93
N VAL A 43 -59.88 -8.75 -8.98
CA VAL A 43 -60.41 -10.12 -8.83
C VAL A 43 -61.82 -10.17 -9.42
N ILE A 44 -62.06 -11.11 -10.28
CA ILE A 44 -63.31 -11.28 -11.01
C ILE A 44 -63.93 -12.62 -10.62
N ALA A 45 -65.18 -12.57 -10.20
CA ALA A 45 -66.02 -13.75 -9.94
C ALA A 45 -67.06 -13.89 -11.06
N THR A 46 -67.18 -15.08 -11.65
CA THR A 46 -68.10 -15.37 -12.76
C THR A 46 -68.96 -16.57 -12.36
N ASP A 47 -70.29 -16.44 -12.56
CA ASP A 47 -71.23 -17.54 -12.29
C ASP A 47 -71.38 -18.49 -13.49
N GLY A 48 -72.17 -19.56 -13.31
CA GLY A 48 -72.38 -20.57 -14.34
C GLY A 48 -73.18 -20.05 -15.55
N SER A 49 -73.75 -18.87 -15.49
CA SER A 49 -74.49 -18.24 -16.60
C SER A 49 -73.60 -17.20 -17.36
N GLY A 50 -72.37 -16.96 -16.89
CA GLY A 50 -71.43 -16.00 -17.47
C GLY A 50 -71.52 -14.58 -16.91
N ALA A 51 -72.42 -14.33 -15.95
CA ALA A 51 -72.49 -13.03 -15.27
C ALA A 51 -71.30 -12.85 -14.33
N SER A 52 -70.67 -11.65 -14.35
CA SER A 52 -69.41 -11.39 -13.63
C SER A 52 -69.51 -10.12 -12.78
N VAL A 53 -68.93 -10.16 -11.62
CA VAL A 53 -68.65 -9.01 -10.76
C VAL A 53 -67.17 -8.98 -10.44
N PHE A 54 -66.66 -7.79 -10.13
CA PHE A 54 -65.22 -7.65 -9.76
C PHE A 54 -65.08 -6.70 -8.58
N ASP A 55 -63.94 -6.86 -7.92
CA ASP A 55 -63.42 -5.90 -6.95
C ASP A 55 -61.93 -5.65 -7.22
N THR A 56 -61.43 -4.51 -6.77
CA THR A 56 -60.04 -4.10 -6.96
C THR A 56 -59.37 -3.75 -5.62
N PHE A 57 -58.14 -4.15 -5.48
CA PHE A 57 -57.32 -3.76 -4.32
C PHE A 57 -55.87 -3.44 -4.76
N ASN A 58 -55.21 -2.65 -3.94
CA ASN A 58 -53.80 -2.32 -4.15
C ASN A 58 -52.92 -3.31 -3.38
N LEU A 59 -51.96 -3.91 -4.08
CA LEU A 59 -50.88 -4.72 -3.50
C LEU A 59 -49.62 -3.89 -3.49
N SER A 60 -49.11 -3.57 -2.30
CA SER A 60 -47.84 -2.84 -2.12
C SER A 60 -46.72 -3.81 -1.80
N ILE A 61 -45.60 -3.67 -2.51
CA ILE A 61 -44.34 -4.37 -2.27
C ILE A 61 -43.37 -3.31 -1.72
N THR A 62 -42.97 -3.50 -0.47
CA THR A 62 -41.99 -2.60 0.19
C THR A 62 -40.60 -3.12 -0.02
N ASN A 63 -39.64 -2.18 -0.18
CA ASN A 63 -38.23 -2.51 -0.23
C ASN A 63 -37.73 -3.08 1.10
N THR A 64 -36.79 -4.01 1.03
CA THR A 64 -35.92 -4.36 2.13
C THR A 64 -34.52 -3.87 1.73
N ASP A 65 -33.92 -3.09 2.59
CA ASP A 65 -32.61 -2.47 2.35
C ASP A 65 -31.52 -3.56 2.23
N ASP A 66 -30.83 -3.58 1.10
CA ASP A 66 -29.70 -4.46 0.82
C ASP A 66 -28.40 -3.66 0.96
N PHE A 67 -27.32 -4.28 1.40
CA PHE A 67 -26.02 -3.61 1.45
C PHE A 67 -25.42 -3.49 0.06
N ALA A 68 -24.74 -2.36 -0.18
CA ALA A 68 -24.00 -2.15 -1.42
C ALA A 68 -22.91 -3.20 -1.65
N VAL A 69 -22.71 -3.52 -2.91
CA VAL A 69 -21.59 -4.36 -3.37
C VAL A 69 -20.43 -3.45 -3.74
N ILE A 70 -19.31 -3.63 -3.03
CA ILE A 70 -18.07 -2.91 -3.28
C ILE A 70 -17.12 -3.80 -4.06
N SER A 71 -16.44 -3.25 -5.05
CA SER A 71 -15.47 -3.92 -5.91
C SER A 71 -14.39 -2.93 -6.36
N GLY A 72 -13.51 -3.32 -7.27
CA GLY A 72 -12.44 -2.48 -7.79
C GLY A 72 -11.05 -2.86 -7.28
N GLU A 73 -10.14 -1.89 -7.23
CA GLU A 73 -8.77 -2.09 -6.82
C GLU A 73 -8.65 -1.95 -5.30
N THR A 74 -8.51 -3.06 -4.60
CA THR A 74 -8.47 -3.14 -3.13
C THR A 74 -7.07 -3.44 -2.58
N THR A 75 -6.08 -3.58 -3.47
CA THR A 75 -4.69 -3.85 -3.11
C THR A 75 -3.75 -2.92 -3.87
N GLY A 76 -2.60 -2.63 -3.27
CA GLY A 76 -1.49 -1.91 -3.90
C GLY A 76 -0.16 -2.53 -3.49
N ILE A 77 0.88 -2.26 -4.26
CA ILE A 77 2.26 -2.62 -3.95
C ILE A 77 3.10 -1.37 -4.11
N ILE A 78 4.04 -1.16 -3.22
CA ILE A 78 4.95 -0.02 -3.22
C ILE A 78 6.29 -0.49 -2.65
N ASP A 79 7.37 -0.10 -3.29
CA ASP A 79 8.71 -0.34 -2.77
C ASP A 79 9.08 0.83 -1.85
N GLU A 80 9.86 0.57 -0.82
CA GLU A 80 10.47 1.64 -0.08
C GLU A 80 11.54 2.34 -0.94
N GLY A 81 11.96 3.52 -0.55
CA GLY A 81 13.03 4.27 -1.16
C GLY A 81 13.93 4.87 -0.09
N ASP A 82 15.03 5.48 -0.48
CA ASP A 82 15.99 6.08 0.41
C ASP A 82 15.39 7.21 1.27
N ILE A 83 16.01 7.47 2.42
CA ILE A 83 15.66 8.62 3.28
C ILE A 83 15.80 9.92 2.48
N GLY A 84 14.71 10.65 2.36
CA GLY A 84 14.63 11.93 1.66
C GLY A 84 14.06 11.86 0.27
N ASP A 85 13.74 10.69 -0.21
CA ASP A 85 12.89 10.53 -1.38
C ASP A 85 11.50 11.10 -1.11
N ASN A 86 10.88 11.68 -2.14
CA ASN A 86 9.49 12.10 -2.01
C ASN A 86 8.66 10.84 -1.85
N GLY A 87 7.95 10.74 -0.73
CA GLY A 87 7.16 9.57 -0.37
C GLY A 87 6.41 8.99 -1.57
N ASP A 88 6.74 7.76 -1.89
CA ASP A 88 6.11 7.05 -2.99
C ASP A 88 4.62 6.88 -2.73
N THR A 89 3.85 6.89 -3.78
CA THR A 89 2.40 6.77 -3.68
C THR A 89 1.88 5.67 -4.59
N VAL A 90 0.97 4.87 -4.05
CA VAL A 90 0.17 3.93 -4.83
C VAL A 90 -1.30 4.30 -4.71
N SER A 91 -2.10 3.98 -5.70
CA SER A 91 -3.52 4.34 -5.71
C SER A 91 -4.37 3.30 -6.42
N GLY A 92 -5.65 3.28 -6.10
CA GLY A 92 -6.65 2.46 -6.79
C GLY A 92 -8.03 3.09 -6.74
N THR A 93 -8.96 2.47 -7.45
CA THR A 93 -10.35 2.95 -7.55
C THR A 93 -11.30 1.89 -7.00
N LEU A 94 -12.18 2.30 -6.09
CA LEU A 94 -13.28 1.49 -5.58
C LEU A 94 -14.53 1.75 -6.43
N LEU A 95 -15.26 0.69 -6.69
CA LEU A 95 -16.58 0.74 -7.32
C LEU A 95 -17.61 0.32 -6.30
N ILE A 96 -18.71 1.05 -6.22
CA ILE A 96 -19.81 0.75 -5.32
C ILE A 96 -21.11 0.73 -6.12
N THR A 97 -21.91 -0.31 -5.93
CA THR A 97 -23.19 -0.49 -6.59
C THR A 97 -24.21 -1.06 -5.61
N ASP A 98 -25.44 -0.65 -5.77
CA ASP A 98 -26.54 -1.16 -4.99
C ASP A 98 -27.61 -1.80 -5.89
N VAL A 99 -28.30 -2.81 -5.38
CA VAL A 99 -29.42 -3.47 -6.06
C VAL A 99 -30.73 -2.73 -5.83
N ASP A 100 -30.79 -1.87 -4.81
CA ASP A 100 -31.95 -1.08 -4.49
C ASP A 100 -32.06 0.14 -5.40
N ARG A 101 -33.17 0.22 -6.15
CA ARG A 101 -33.32 1.13 -7.28
C ARG A 101 -33.15 2.62 -6.96
N ASN A 102 -33.35 3.00 -5.70
CA ASN A 102 -33.31 4.40 -5.25
C ASN A 102 -32.12 4.67 -4.31
N ASP A 103 -31.30 3.68 -4.06
CA ASP A 103 -30.12 3.83 -3.25
C ASP A 103 -28.90 4.13 -4.12
N ALA A 104 -28.10 5.08 -3.66
CA ALA A 104 -26.88 5.50 -4.29
C ALA A 104 -25.80 5.66 -3.20
N PRO A 105 -25.40 4.57 -2.56
CA PRO A 105 -24.38 4.64 -1.55
C PRO A 105 -23.06 5.13 -2.13
N ASN A 106 -22.29 5.83 -1.33
CA ASN A 106 -20.98 6.35 -1.71
C ASN A 106 -20.05 6.35 -0.50
N PHE A 107 -18.76 6.46 -0.75
CA PHE A 107 -17.79 6.67 0.30
C PHE A 107 -17.69 8.15 0.67
N ALA A 108 -17.60 8.44 1.97
CA ALA A 108 -17.18 9.76 2.43
C ALA A 108 -15.70 9.98 2.07
N ASN A 109 -15.34 11.19 1.66
CA ASN A 109 -13.93 11.52 1.45
C ASN A 109 -13.16 11.44 2.76
N VAL A 110 -11.97 10.86 2.72
CA VAL A 110 -11.00 10.81 3.82
C VAL A 110 -9.79 11.64 3.41
N ALA A 111 -9.52 12.74 4.10
CA ALA A 111 -8.46 13.68 3.70
C ALA A 111 -7.05 13.12 3.97
N SER A 112 -6.86 12.45 5.09
CA SER A 112 -5.66 11.69 5.46
C SER A 112 -5.99 10.85 6.68
N ALA A 113 -5.67 9.57 6.64
CA ALA A 113 -5.79 8.68 7.78
C ALA A 113 -4.55 7.77 7.82
N VAL A 114 -3.94 7.66 8.98
CA VAL A 114 -2.81 6.73 9.18
C VAL A 114 -3.33 5.31 8.96
N GLY A 115 -2.56 4.49 8.28
CA GLY A 115 -2.85 3.08 8.12
C GLY A 115 -2.82 2.32 9.45
N ASP A 116 -3.46 1.17 9.51
CA ASP A 116 -3.63 0.40 10.76
C ASP A 116 -2.28 -0.04 11.37
N ASN A 117 -1.25 -0.22 10.54
CA ASN A 117 0.10 -0.60 10.97
C ASN A 117 1.07 0.61 11.06
N GLY A 118 0.66 1.77 10.57
CA GLY A 118 1.37 3.03 10.76
C GLY A 118 2.53 3.28 9.82
N PHE A 119 2.65 2.53 8.72
CA PHE A 119 3.73 2.72 7.74
C PHE A 119 3.48 3.87 6.77
N GLY A 120 2.26 4.43 6.76
CA GLY A 120 1.93 5.54 5.89
C GLY A 120 0.52 6.07 6.12
N SER A 121 0.00 6.80 5.15
CA SER A 121 -1.32 7.39 5.24
C SER A 121 -2.15 7.19 3.98
N PHE A 122 -3.45 6.95 4.20
CA PHE A 122 -4.46 6.81 3.15
C PHE A 122 -5.28 8.09 2.99
N LEU A 123 -5.60 8.42 1.74
CA LEU A 123 -6.55 9.43 1.34
C LEU A 123 -7.61 8.76 0.46
N LEU A 124 -8.88 9.11 0.62
CA LEU A 124 -9.96 8.68 -0.28
C LEU A 124 -10.70 9.89 -0.79
N THR A 125 -10.80 10.03 -2.10
CA THR A 125 -11.55 11.11 -2.74
C THR A 125 -12.20 10.61 -4.04
N ASN A 126 -13.50 10.87 -4.20
CA ASN A 126 -14.27 10.44 -5.37
C ASN A 126 -14.07 8.93 -5.69
N ASN A 127 -14.14 8.09 -4.69
CA ASN A 127 -13.96 6.64 -4.75
C ASN A 127 -12.55 6.20 -5.18
N ARG A 128 -11.60 7.10 -5.28
CA ARG A 128 -10.19 6.79 -5.52
C ARG A 128 -9.41 6.93 -4.24
N TRP A 129 -8.73 5.86 -3.85
CA TRP A 129 -7.81 5.87 -2.74
C TRP A 129 -6.38 6.11 -3.21
N PHE A 130 -5.60 6.74 -2.34
CA PHE A 130 -4.16 6.96 -2.48
C PHE A 130 -3.53 6.56 -1.16
N TYR A 131 -2.40 5.92 -1.23
CA TYR A 131 -1.55 5.65 -0.10
C TYR A 131 -0.21 6.34 -0.31
N THR A 132 0.28 7.01 0.72
CA THR A 132 1.60 7.65 0.75
C THR A 132 2.40 6.99 1.85
N LEU A 133 3.54 6.40 1.50
CA LEU A 133 4.46 5.75 2.41
C LEU A 133 5.21 6.80 3.26
N ASP A 134 5.42 6.51 4.54
CA ASP A 134 6.32 7.27 5.39
C ASP A 134 7.69 6.59 5.40
N GLN A 135 8.61 7.10 4.60
CA GLN A 135 9.94 6.53 4.44
C GLN A 135 10.74 6.42 5.75
N LEU A 136 10.41 7.24 6.76
CA LEU A 136 11.15 7.21 8.02
C LEU A 136 10.86 6.00 8.92
N VAL A 137 9.80 5.24 8.63
CA VAL A 137 9.36 4.12 9.47
C VAL A 137 9.55 2.76 8.82
N VAL A 138 10.13 2.71 7.63
CA VAL A 138 10.29 1.47 6.85
C VAL A 138 11.74 1.18 6.45
N GLN A 139 12.68 2.08 6.77
CA GLN A 139 14.09 1.99 6.37
C GLN A 139 14.87 0.83 7.00
N ASP A 140 14.29 0.06 7.87
CA ASP A 140 14.88 -1.16 8.44
C ASP A 140 14.44 -2.44 7.73
N LEU A 141 13.75 -2.30 6.60
CA LEU A 141 13.32 -3.43 5.77
C LEU A 141 14.44 -3.80 4.79
N ASP A 142 14.96 -5.00 4.93
CA ASP A 142 15.98 -5.53 4.02
C ASP A 142 15.39 -5.85 2.64
N GLN A 143 16.26 -5.98 1.63
CA GLN A 143 15.83 -6.36 0.29
C GLN A 143 15.03 -7.65 0.29
N GLY A 144 13.76 -7.55 -0.08
CA GLY A 144 12.82 -8.67 -0.20
C GLY A 144 11.95 -8.90 1.03
N ASP A 145 12.11 -8.10 2.07
CA ASP A 145 11.15 -8.04 3.16
C ASP A 145 9.81 -7.46 2.67
N GLU A 146 8.73 -7.96 3.23
CA GLU A 146 7.38 -7.49 2.91
C GLU A 146 6.61 -7.21 4.20
N VAL A 147 6.08 -6.01 4.30
CA VAL A 147 5.11 -5.63 5.33
C VAL A 147 3.84 -5.10 4.68
N THR A 148 2.75 -5.05 5.43
CA THR A 148 1.48 -4.54 4.90
C THR A 148 0.95 -3.42 5.75
N ASP A 149 0.34 -2.42 5.11
CA ASP A 149 -0.50 -1.44 5.77
C ASP A 149 -1.93 -1.53 5.26
N THR A 150 -2.89 -1.28 6.13
CA THR A 150 -4.31 -1.48 5.81
C THR A 150 -5.17 -0.32 6.28
N ILE A 151 -6.32 -0.15 5.64
CA ILE A 151 -7.40 0.72 6.10
C ILE A 151 -8.75 0.13 5.71
N THR A 152 -9.78 0.38 6.51
CA THR A 152 -11.15 0.04 6.16
C THR A 152 -11.96 1.30 5.86
N PHE A 153 -12.44 1.43 4.63
CA PHE A 153 -13.37 2.48 4.23
C PHE A 153 -14.81 2.03 4.43
N THR A 154 -15.65 2.93 4.91
CA THR A 154 -17.08 2.68 5.15
C THR A 154 -17.92 3.55 4.23
N ALA A 155 -18.87 2.96 3.56
CA ALA A 155 -19.84 3.64 2.72
C ALA A 155 -21.04 4.17 3.54
N THR A 156 -21.87 5.01 2.92
CA THR A 156 -23.00 5.68 3.58
C THR A 156 -24.09 4.76 4.04
N ASP A 157 -24.21 3.58 3.47
CA ASP A 157 -25.15 2.50 3.84
C ASP A 157 -24.57 1.56 4.93
N GLY A 158 -23.32 1.77 5.35
CA GLY A 158 -22.63 0.95 6.34
C GLY A 158 -21.84 -0.22 5.76
N SER A 159 -21.88 -0.44 4.44
CA SER A 159 -21.01 -1.42 3.79
C SER A 159 -19.54 -0.99 3.90
N THR A 160 -18.62 -1.94 4.00
CA THR A 160 -17.20 -1.66 4.25
C THR A 160 -16.30 -2.37 3.27
N GLN A 161 -15.14 -1.75 2.98
CA GLN A 161 -14.09 -2.34 2.17
C GLN A 161 -12.72 -2.07 2.80
N GLN A 162 -11.97 -3.12 3.05
CA GLN A 162 -10.56 -3.01 3.41
C GLN A 162 -9.70 -2.84 2.16
N VAL A 163 -8.76 -1.91 2.22
CA VAL A 163 -7.68 -1.74 1.24
C VAL A 163 -6.38 -2.16 1.92
N ILE A 164 -5.55 -2.89 1.19
CA ILE A 164 -4.27 -3.44 1.67
C ILE A 164 -3.16 -2.92 0.74
N VAL A 165 -2.11 -2.37 1.32
CA VAL A 165 -0.88 -2.01 0.59
C VAL A 165 0.25 -2.89 1.12
N THR A 166 0.93 -3.58 0.21
CA THR A 166 2.18 -4.30 0.50
C THR A 166 3.34 -3.36 0.23
N ILE A 167 4.25 -3.27 1.19
CA ILE A 167 5.48 -2.49 1.13
C ILE A 167 6.61 -3.49 1.05
N THR A 168 7.49 -3.33 0.05
CA THR A 168 8.65 -4.19 -0.18
C THR A 168 9.92 -3.43 0.20
N GLY A 169 10.76 -4.03 1.01
CA GLY A 169 12.08 -3.51 1.37
C GLY A 169 13.05 -3.51 0.18
N THR A 170 13.94 -2.56 0.17
CA THR A 170 15.06 -2.45 -0.78
C THR A 170 16.38 -2.39 0.00
N ASP A 171 17.48 -2.66 -0.67
CA ASP A 171 18.82 -2.59 -0.09
C ASP A 171 19.29 -1.13 -0.03
N ASP A 172 19.52 -0.62 1.18
CA ASP A 172 20.07 0.72 1.41
C ASP A 172 21.60 0.67 1.46
N ALA A 173 22.27 1.72 1.01
CA ALA A 173 23.73 1.73 0.96
C ALA A 173 24.35 2.05 2.32
N SER A 174 25.33 1.26 2.75
CA SER A 174 26.08 1.50 3.98
C SER A 174 26.69 2.90 4.05
N VAL A 175 26.69 3.50 5.22
CA VAL A 175 27.29 4.81 5.51
C VAL A 175 28.63 4.64 6.20
N ILE A 176 29.70 5.13 5.54
CA ILE A 176 31.06 5.16 6.09
C ILE A 176 31.34 6.53 6.70
N SER A 177 31.91 6.53 7.90
CA SER A 177 32.32 7.74 8.62
C SER A 177 33.65 7.54 9.35
N GLY A 178 34.16 8.58 10.00
CA GLY A 178 35.36 8.51 10.81
C GLY A 178 36.53 9.37 10.32
N GLY A 179 37.72 9.03 10.76
CA GLY A 179 38.96 9.81 10.44
C GLY A 179 39.53 9.40 9.10
N VAL A 180 39.28 10.18 8.06
CA VAL A 180 39.71 9.92 6.67
C VAL A 180 41.01 10.66 6.29
N SER A 181 41.67 11.37 7.20
CA SER A 181 42.90 12.07 6.97
C SER A 181 43.78 12.19 8.19
N ALA A 182 45.08 12.29 7.99
CA ALA A 182 46.03 12.60 9.02
C ALA A 182 47.14 13.49 8.43
N LEU A 183 47.86 14.19 9.30
CA LEU A 183 49.07 14.96 8.93
C LEU A 183 50.27 14.35 9.67
N ILE A 184 51.29 14.02 8.95
CA ILE A 184 52.59 13.57 9.50
C ILE A 184 53.71 14.42 8.99
N THR A 185 54.83 14.45 9.72
CA THR A 185 56.07 15.08 9.30
C THR A 185 57.08 14.01 8.98
N GLU A 186 57.84 14.17 7.90
CA GLU A 186 58.94 13.25 7.59
C GLU A 186 59.97 13.23 8.72
N GLY A 187 60.77 12.16 8.75
CA GLY A 187 61.92 11.99 9.62
C GLY A 187 63.19 11.68 8.82
N ASP A 188 64.25 11.32 9.50
CA ASP A 188 65.49 10.85 8.84
C ASP A 188 65.30 9.44 8.25
N ILE A 189 66.16 9.10 7.27
CA ILE A 189 66.18 7.75 6.70
C ILE A 189 66.41 6.70 7.83
N GLY A 190 65.44 5.80 7.97
CA GLY A 190 65.45 4.75 9.01
C GLY A 190 64.50 5.02 10.17
N ASP A 191 63.93 6.22 10.27
CA ASP A 191 62.87 6.51 11.23
C ASP A 191 61.56 5.85 10.78
N VAL A 192 60.72 5.44 11.76
CA VAL A 192 59.39 4.91 11.50
C VAL A 192 58.38 6.03 11.81
N VAL A 193 57.84 6.60 10.76
CA VAL A 193 56.77 7.61 10.87
C VAL A 193 55.47 7.03 10.37
N SER A 194 54.46 7.08 11.21
CA SER A 194 53.14 6.51 10.90
C SER A 194 51.98 7.38 11.40
N ALA A 195 50.84 7.23 10.76
CA ALA A 195 49.57 7.80 11.21
C ALA A 195 48.56 6.68 11.35
N VAL A 196 47.59 6.91 12.23
CA VAL A 196 46.49 5.96 12.49
C VAL A 196 45.19 6.74 12.51
N GLY A 197 44.12 6.11 11.96
CA GLY A 197 42.77 6.63 12.06
C GLY A 197 41.77 5.47 12.17
N THR A 198 40.54 5.82 12.46
CA THR A 198 39.45 4.83 12.60
C THR A 198 38.32 5.22 11.66
N LEU A 199 37.86 4.24 10.89
CA LEU A 199 36.65 4.29 10.08
C LEU A 199 35.59 3.48 10.81
N THR A 200 34.36 3.94 10.70
CA THR A 200 33.14 3.22 11.12
C THR A 200 32.25 3.05 9.91
N ILE A 201 31.53 1.96 9.89
CA ILE A 201 30.52 1.66 8.87
C ILE A 201 29.23 1.27 9.58
N SER A 202 28.12 1.70 9.09
CA SER A 202 26.79 1.35 9.59
C SER A 202 25.84 1.26 8.43
N ASP A 203 24.87 0.36 8.58
CA ASP A 203 23.73 0.23 7.69
C ASP A 203 22.47 0.53 8.44
N ILE A 204 21.40 0.93 7.72
CA ILE A 204 20.09 1.16 8.29
C ILE A 204 19.23 -0.09 8.17
N ASP A 205 19.53 -0.96 7.19
CA ASP A 205 18.87 -2.24 7.00
C ASP A 205 19.09 -3.16 8.20
N GLY A 206 18.00 -3.75 8.71
CA GLY A 206 17.96 -4.37 10.03
C GLY A 206 18.89 -5.57 10.21
N ASP A 207 19.10 -6.35 9.16
CA ASP A 207 19.88 -7.57 9.16
C ASP A 207 21.27 -7.41 8.51
N ASP A 208 21.58 -6.24 7.94
CA ASP A 208 22.87 -5.96 7.33
C ASP A 208 23.95 -5.61 8.36
N ALA A 209 25.10 -6.23 8.19
CA ALA A 209 26.27 -6.04 9.05
C ALA A 209 27.52 -5.80 8.18
N PRO A 210 27.61 -4.66 7.50
CA PRO A 210 28.72 -4.36 6.62
C PRO A 210 30.04 -4.30 7.38
N THR A 211 31.10 -4.74 6.74
CA THR A 211 32.43 -4.76 7.32
C THR A 211 33.48 -4.27 6.31
N PHE A 212 34.58 -3.72 6.81
CA PHE A 212 35.70 -3.39 5.96
C PHE A 212 36.49 -4.62 5.53
N VAL A 213 36.88 -4.67 4.28
CA VAL A 213 37.86 -5.64 3.80
C VAL A 213 39.22 -5.28 4.37
N ASN A 214 39.82 -6.19 5.14
CA ASN A 214 41.17 -6.00 5.68
C ASN A 214 42.19 -5.90 4.55
N VAL A 215 43.12 -4.95 4.69
CA VAL A 215 44.17 -4.66 3.71
C VAL A 215 45.51 -4.61 4.45
N GLU A 216 46.53 -5.24 3.91
CA GLU A 216 47.90 -5.20 4.43
C GLU A 216 48.83 -4.56 3.37
N ASP A 217 49.67 -3.64 3.80
CA ASP A 217 50.80 -3.09 3.02
C ASP A 217 50.43 -2.59 1.60
N LYS A 218 49.23 -2.08 1.42
CA LYS A 218 48.80 -1.50 0.14
C LYS A 218 49.57 -0.17 -0.11
N ALA A 219 50.30 -0.08 -1.23
CA ALA A 219 50.95 1.18 -1.60
C ALA A 219 49.91 2.30 -1.75
N GLY A 220 50.28 3.47 -1.28
CA GLY A 220 49.52 4.68 -1.56
C GLY A 220 49.55 5.07 -3.04
N ASP A 221 48.59 5.83 -3.49
CA ASP A 221 48.38 6.17 -4.91
C ASP A 221 49.56 6.97 -5.49
N ASN A 222 50.29 7.70 -4.65
CA ASN A 222 51.46 8.46 -5.03
C ASN A 222 52.80 7.78 -4.61
N GLY A 223 52.73 6.66 -3.90
CA GLY A 223 53.85 5.80 -3.58
C GLY A 223 54.74 6.30 -2.44
N PHE A 224 54.32 7.27 -1.64
CA PHE A 224 55.11 7.78 -0.52
C PHE A 224 55.06 6.88 0.72
N GLY A 225 54.25 5.87 0.70
CA GLY A 225 54.15 4.93 1.83
C GLY A 225 53.11 3.82 1.59
N LYS A 226 52.72 3.18 2.68
CA LYS A 226 51.81 2.06 2.64
C LYS A 226 50.67 2.20 3.64
N PHE A 227 49.51 1.76 3.23
CA PHE A 227 48.32 1.70 4.03
C PHE A 227 47.99 0.24 4.44
N SER A 228 47.55 0.07 5.67
CA SER A 228 46.90 -1.14 6.14
C SER A 228 45.58 -0.79 6.79
N LEU A 229 44.58 -1.67 6.67
CA LEU A 229 43.27 -1.55 7.33
C LEU A 229 42.94 -2.87 8.02
N THR A 230 42.63 -2.81 9.31
CA THR A 230 42.21 -3.97 10.09
C THR A 230 41.05 -3.58 11.00
N SER A 231 39.88 -4.22 10.80
CA SER A 231 38.69 -3.97 11.61
C SER A 231 38.35 -2.47 11.75
N GLY A 232 38.40 -1.73 10.65
CA GLY A 232 38.12 -0.28 10.61
C GLY A 232 39.25 0.63 11.10
N VAL A 233 40.34 0.08 11.63
CA VAL A 233 41.52 0.90 11.99
C VAL A 233 42.51 0.87 10.84
N TRP A 234 42.75 2.07 10.26
CA TRP A 234 43.76 2.21 9.23
C TRP A 234 45.05 2.74 9.82
N THR A 235 46.16 2.27 9.26
CA THR A 235 47.52 2.73 9.56
C THR A 235 48.19 3.11 8.26
N TYR A 236 48.83 4.24 8.23
CA TYR A 236 49.72 4.65 7.15
C TYR A 236 51.17 4.67 7.66
N THR A 237 52.08 4.07 6.94
CA THR A 237 53.51 4.10 7.24
C THR A 237 54.26 4.77 6.08
N LEU A 238 54.92 5.86 6.37
CA LEU A 238 55.69 6.64 5.40
C LEU A 238 56.98 5.90 5.00
N ASP A 239 57.26 5.88 3.71
CA ASP A 239 58.58 5.46 3.23
C ASP A 239 59.50 6.69 3.19
N GLN A 240 60.43 6.73 4.14
CA GLN A 240 61.33 7.86 4.27
C GLN A 240 62.23 8.08 3.04
N THR A 241 62.48 7.03 2.23
CA THR A 241 63.31 7.15 1.04
C THR A 241 62.65 7.94 -0.09
N GLU A 242 61.34 8.03 -0.08
CA GLU A 242 60.53 8.68 -1.13
C GLU A 242 60.23 10.17 -0.85
N VAL A 243 60.61 10.69 0.32
CA VAL A 243 60.22 12.04 0.77
C VAL A 243 61.37 12.93 1.21
N GLN A 244 62.63 12.44 1.12
CA GLN A 244 63.82 13.15 1.58
C GLN A 244 64.19 14.40 0.74
N ASP A 245 63.55 14.65 -0.37
CA ASP A 245 63.74 15.80 -1.21
C ASP A 245 62.72 16.94 -0.93
N LEU A 246 61.89 16.78 0.10
CA LEU A 246 60.94 17.82 0.51
C LEU A 246 61.66 18.92 1.31
N ASP A 247 61.49 20.16 0.89
CA ASP A 247 62.00 21.32 1.61
C ASP A 247 61.02 21.78 2.73
N PRO A 248 61.52 22.52 3.74
CA PRO A 248 60.68 23.04 4.80
C PRO A 248 59.50 23.89 4.27
N GLY A 249 58.28 23.37 4.46
CA GLY A 249 57.03 23.97 3.99
C GLY A 249 56.40 23.26 2.80
N ASP A 250 57.09 22.34 2.16
CA ASP A 250 56.53 21.47 1.13
C ASP A 250 55.52 20.49 1.72
N ARG A 251 54.62 20.05 0.89
CA ARG A 251 53.57 19.06 1.25
C ARG A 251 53.39 18.04 0.14
N ALA A 252 53.48 16.76 0.51
CA ALA A 252 53.09 15.66 -0.33
C ALA A 252 51.80 15.03 0.21
N ILE A 253 51.00 14.50 -0.66
CA ILE A 253 49.76 13.81 -0.31
C ILE A 253 49.86 12.38 -0.81
N ASP A 254 49.56 11.42 0.05
CA ASP A 254 49.31 10.03 -0.34
C ASP A 254 47.89 9.63 0.01
N ALA A 255 47.27 8.78 -0.79
CA ALA A 255 45.90 8.40 -0.63
C ALA A 255 45.70 6.90 -0.97
N THR A 256 44.61 6.34 -0.53
CA THR A 256 44.13 5.05 -0.98
C THR A 256 42.62 4.93 -0.75
N THR A 257 41.98 4.02 -1.48
CA THR A 257 40.59 3.68 -1.29
C THR A 257 40.51 2.32 -0.57
N PHE A 258 39.73 2.26 0.48
CA PHE A 258 39.32 1.01 1.12
C PHE A 258 37.88 0.65 0.70
N THR A 259 37.58 -0.64 0.67
CA THR A 259 36.28 -1.17 0.33
C THR A 259 35.63 -1.84 1.53
N ALA A 260 34.33 -1.75 1.59
CA ALA A 260 33.50 -2.50 2.51
C ALA A 260 32.81 -3.68 1.77
N THR A 261 32.28 -4.60 2.54
CA THR A 261 31.30 -5.59 2.09
C THR A 261 29.93 -5.08 2.50
N ASP A 262 29.07 -5.00 1.55
CA ASP A 262 27.69 -4.62 1.65
C ASP A 262 26.90 -5.68 0.95
#